data_100fae79ee49ee6eafebaa66288121bc
#
_entry.id   100fae79ee49ee6eafebaa66288121bc
#
_cell.length_a   1.000
_cell.length_b   1.000
_cell.length_c   1.000
_cell.angle_alpha   90.00
_cell.angle_beta   90.00
_cell.angle_gamma   90.00
#
_symmetry.space_group_name_H-M   'P 1'
#
loop_
_entity.id
_entity.type
_entity.pdbx_description
1 polymer ?
#
loop_
_entity_poly.entity_id
_entity_poly.type
_entity_poly.pdbx_seq_one_letter_code
_entity_poly.pdbx_strand_id
1 'polypeptide(L)'
;MEFDHNAIRRAYPQVKVIDDDRGVFDFDGNEVTLDQTLVDAAATELATERAWSSLRTKRTKLLAETDYLAMSDLTLSEDMRTYRQALRDLPDNTSDPANPTWPVKPS
;
A
#
# COMPACT_ATOMS: atom_id res chain seq x y z
N MET A 1 27.14 -0.36 -5.42
CA MET A 1 25.89 0.37 -5.14
C MET A 1 24.70 -0.53 -5.40
N GLU A 2 23.80 -0.62 -4.46
CA GLU A 2 22.61 -1.47 -4.62
C GLU A 2 21.49 -0.68 -5.29
N PHE A 3 20.90 -1.26 -6.34
CA PHE A 3 19.79 -0.63 -7.05
C PHE A 3 18.43 -1.06 -6.47
N ASP A 4 17.49 -0.13 -6.43
CA ASP A 4 16.09 -0.46 -6.14
C ASP A 4 15.46 -0.96 -7.44
N HIS A 5 15.43 -2.27 -7.61
CA HIS A 5 14.97 -2.92 -8.84
C HIS A 5 13.52 -2.56 -9.19
N ASN A 6 12.64 -2.55 -8.20
CA ASN A 6 11.22 -2.27 -8.43
C ASN A 6 10.99 -0.82 -8.85
N ALA A 7 11.66 0.12 -8.19
CA ALA A 7 11.56 1.54 -8.53
C ALA A 7 12.12 1.82 -9.92
N ILE A 8 13.24 1.20 -10.27
CA ILE A 8 13.86 1.35 -11.59
C ILE A 8 12.94 0.83 -12.68
N ARG A 9 12.36 -0.35 -12.51
CA ARG A 9 11.45 -0.94 -13.50
C ARG A 9 10.18 -0.11 -13.67
N ARG A 10 9.71 0.51 -12.61
CA ARG A 10 8.54 1.40 -12.68
C ARG A 10 8.87 2.69 -13.44
N ALA A 11 10.01 3.31 -13.14
CA ALA A 11 10.43 4.55 -13.80
C ALA A 11 10.88 4.35 -15.25
N TYR A 12 11.45 3.18 -15.54
CA TYR A 12 12.02 2.84 -16.84
C TYR A 12 11.51 1.47 -17.31
N PRO A 13 10.30 1.39 -17.89
CA PRO A 13 9.72 0.12 -18.33
C PRO A 13 10.54 -0.63 -19.38
N GLN A 14 11.43 0.09 -20.10
CA GLN A 14 12.30 -0.48 -21.12
C GLN A 14 13.45 -1.30 -20.54
N VAL A 15 13.68 -1.26 -19.23
CA VAL A 15 14.77 -1.97 -18.57
C VAL A 15 14.51 -3.47 -18.56
N LYS A 16 15.50 -4.25 -19.01
CA LYS A 16 15.48 -5.71 -18.96
C LYS A 16 16.36 -6.24 -17.84
N VAL A 17 17.60 -5.74 -17.75
CA VAL A 17 18.59 -6.23 -16.80
C VAL A 17 19.01 -5.13 -15.85
N ILE A 18 18.99 -5.44 -14.57
CA ILE A 18 19.55 -4.60 -13.52
C ILE A 18 20.64 -5.42 -12.84
N ASP A 19 21.90 -5.01 -13.03
CA ASP A 19 23.07 -5.67 -12.44
C ASP A 19 23.74 -4.65 -11.53
N ASP A 20 23.81 -4.96 -10.24
CA ASP A 20 24.37 -4.04 -9.24
C ASP A 20 25.85 -3.73 -9.48
N ASP A 21 26.56 -4.59 -10.24
CA ASP A 21 27.96 -4.40 -10.57
C ASP A 21 28.20 -3.76 -11.94
N ARG A 22 27.32 -4.03 -12.91
CA ARG A 22 27.51 -3.62 -14.31
C ARG A 22 26.64 -2.44 -14.74
N GLY A 23 25.52 -2.24 -14.07
CA GLY A 23 24.56 -1.20 -14.42
C GLY A 23 23.24 -1.74 -14.94
N VAL A 24 22.53 -0.90 -15.69
CA VAL A 24 21.16 -1.16 -16.12
C VAL A 24 21.11 -1.18 -17.64
N PHE A 25 20.44 -2.19 -18.20
CA PHE A 25 20.40 -2.42 -19.65
C PHE A 25 18.96 -2.65 -20.13
N ASP A 26 18.67 -2.20 -21.36
CA ASP A 26 17.37 -2.42 -21.99
C ASP A 26 17.31 -3.78 -22.70
N PHE A 27 16.22 -4.05 -23.43
CA PHE A 27 16.01 -5.31 -24.14
C PHE A 27 16.95 -5.48 -25.33
N ASP A 28 17.55 -4.41 -25.82
CA ASP A 28 18.49 -4.42 -26.93
C ASP A 28 19.95 -4.53 -26.45
N GLY A 29 20.16 -4.57 -25.13
CA GLY A 29 21.49 -4.66 -24.55
C GLY A 29 22.18 -3.30 -24.39
N ASN A 30 21.48 -2.20 -24.62
CA ASN A 30 22.01 -0.85 -24.45
C ASN A 30 21.91 -0.41 -23.00
N GLU A 31 22.93 0.29 -22.52
CA GLU A 31 22.91 0.83 -21.16
C GLU A 31 21.87 1.93 -21.02
N VAL A 32 21.12 1.86 -19.93
CA VAL A 32 20.10 2.87 -19.57
C VAL A 32 20.68 3.77 -18.50
N THR A 33 20.75 5.07 -18.79
CA THR A 33 21.19 6.07 -17.81
C THR A 33 20.01 6.42 -16.90
N LEU A 34 20.20 6.24 -15.59
CA LEU A 34 19.15 6.49 -14.62
C LEU A 34 19.19 7.92 -14.08
N ASP A 35 18.02 8.56 -14.01
CA ASP A 35 17.85 9.80 -13.28
C ASP A 35 17.39 9.44 -11.86
N GLN A 36 18.20 9.70 -10.87
CA GLN A 36 17.91 9.35 -9.48
C GLN A 36 16.60 9.99 -8.98
N THR A 37 16.28 11.19 -9.43
CA THR A 37 15.03 11.86 -9.07
C THR A 37 13.80 11.06 -9.53
N LEU A 38 13.85 10.49 -10.74
CA LEU A 38 12.76 9.66 -11.25
C LEU A 38 12.67 8.34 -10.51
N VAL A 39 13.80 7.74 -10.17
CA VAL A 39 13.84 6.50 -9.39
C VAL A 39 13.28 6.74 -7.99
N ASP A 40 13.66 7.83 -7.35
CA ASP A 40 13.17 8.19 -6.01
C ASP A 40 11.65 8.45 -6.02
N ALA A 41 11.14 9.13 -7.04
CA ALA A 41 9.71 9.35 -7.20
C ALA A 41 8.96 8.04 -7.36
N ALA A 42 9.48 7.11 -8.16
CA ALA A 42 8.88 5.79 -8.35
C ALA A 42 8.90 4.98 -7.05
N ALA A 43 9.99 5.05 -6.28
CA ALA A 43 10.08 4.39 -4.97
C ALA A 43 9.03 4.92 -4.00
N THR A 44 8.81 6.22 -3.98
CA THR A 44 7.78 6.86 -3.14
C THR A 44 6.38 6.39 -3.55
N GLU A 45 6.08 6.33 -4.85
CA GLU A 45 4.81 5.83 -5.34
C GLU A 45 4.56 4.38 -4.94
N LEU A 46 5.57 3.52 -5.07
CA LEU A 46 5.48 2.12 -4.67
C LEU A 46 5.24 1.98 -3.16
N ALA A 47 5.92 2.77 -2.35
CA ALA A 47 5.72 2.77 -0.90
C ALA A 47 4.29 3.18 -0.53
N THR A 48 3.75 4.19 -1.21
CA THR A 48 2.37 4.67 -1.02
C THR A 48 1.36 3.58 -1.41
N GLU A 49 1.57 2.90 -2.54
CA GLU A 49 0.71 1.79 -2.97
C GLU A 49 0.70 0.64 -1.96
N ARG A 50 1.88 0.29 -1.42
CA ARG A 50 2.00 -0.74 -0.39
C ARG A 50 1.29 -0.33 0.89
N ALA A 51 1.38 0.94 1.27
CA ALA A 51 0.71 1.46 2.47
C ALA A 51 -0.82 1.38 2.31
N TRP A 52 -1.38 1.74 1.15
CA TRP A 52 -2.81 1.60 0.86
C TRP A 52 -3.24 0.14 0.90
N SER A 53 -2.45 -0.76 0.31
CA SER A 53 -2.73 -2.20 0.33
C SER A 53 -2.75 -2.75 1.76
N SER A 54 -1.77 -2.37 2.57
CA SER A 54 -1.68 -2.78 3.98
C SER A 54 -2.86 -2.25 4.79
N LEU A 55 -3.26 -1.00 4.56
CA LEU A 55 -4.41 -0.39 5.22
C LEU A 55 -5.70 -1.17 4.91
N ARG A 56 -5.93 -1.48 3.63
CA ARG A 56 -7.13 -2.22 3.20
C ARG A 56 -7.15 -3.62 3.79
N THR A 57 -6.01 -4.31 3.81
CA THR A 57 -5.89 -5.66 4.36
C THR A 57 -6.21 -5.67 5.84
N LYS A 58 -5.63 -4.74 6.60
CA LYS A 58 -5.91 -4.63 8.05
C LYS A 58 -7.38 -4.26 8.31
N ARG A 59 -7.92 -3.33 7.53
CA ARG A 59 -9.34 -2.93 7.63
C ARG A 59 -10.26 -4.11 7.41
N THR A 60 -10.03 -4.89 6.35
CA THR A 60 -10.81 -6.09 6.04
C THR A 60 -10.75 -7.10 7.20
N LYS A 61 -9.57 -7.31 7.76
CA LYS A 61 -9.39 -8.19 8.90
C LYS A 61 -10.18 -7.71 10.12
N LEU A 62 -10.12 -6.42 10.43
CA LEU A 62 -10.84 -5.85 11.57
C LEU A 62 -12.35 -5.93 11.39
N LEU A 63 -12.85 -5.71 10.17
CA LEU A 63 -14.28 -5.89 9.86
C LEU A 63 -14.69 -7.35 10.01
N ALA A 64 -13.87 -8.28 9.53
CA ALA A 64 -14.15 -9.71 9.64
C ALA A 64 -14.23 -10.17 11.10
N GLU A 65 -13.42 -9.61 11.97
CA GLU A 65 -13.42 -9.94 13.40
C GLU A 65 -14.77 -9.64 14.08
N THR A 66 -15.54 -8.70 13.54
CA THR A 66 -16.82 -8.29 14.10
C THR A 66 -18.03 -8.63 13.22
N ASP A 67 -17.82 -9.28 12.07
CA ASP A 67 -18.93 -9.62 11.15
C ASP A 67 -19.97 -10.50 11.81
N TYR A 68 -19.57 -11.42 12.71
CA TYR A 68 -20.51 -12.29 13.41
C TYR A 68 -21.53 -11.48 14.24
N LEU A 69 -21.17 -10.27 14.69
CA LEU A 69 -22.07 -9.41 15.48
C LEU A 69 -23.16 -8.79 14.61
N ALA A 70 -22.98 -8.78 13.30
CA ALA A 70 -23.97 -8.25 12.34
C ALA A 70 -24.96 -9.31 11.85
N MET A 71 -24.86 -10.55 12.36
CA MET A 71 -25.79 -11.63 12.00
C MET A 71 -27.19 -11.35 12.53
N SER A 72 -28.21 -11.88 11.84
CA SER A 72 -29.62 -11.57 12.11
C SER A 72 -30.10 -11.87 13.53
N ASP A 73 -29.47 -12.82 14.21
CA ASP A 73 -29.84 -13.20 15.56
C ASP A 73 -29.18 -12.36 16.65
N LEU A 74 -28.32 -11.42 16.27
CA LEU A 74 -27.59 -10.57 17.20
C LEU A 74 -27.94 -9.11 16.99
N THR A 75 -28.06 -8.38 18.11
CA THR A 75 -28.25 -6.93 18.06
C THR A 75 -26.91 -6.24 18.16
N LEU A 76 -26.55 -5.53 17.10
CA LEU A 76 -25.31 -4.77 17.06
C LEU A 76 -25.45 -3.51 17.91
N SER A 77 -24.55 -3.30 18.87
CA SER A 77 -24.55 -2.09 19.68
C SER A 77 -24.26 -0.86 18.81
N GLU A 78 -24.71 0.31 19.27
CA GLU A 78 -24.46 1.56 18.55
C GLU A 78 -22.97 1.86 18.48
N ASP A 79 -22.23 1.63 19.55
CA ASP A 79 -20.80 1.83 19.58
C ASP A 79 -20.10 0.93 18.55
N MET A 80 -20.54 -0.31 18.42
CA MET A 80 -20.00 -1.24 17.44
C MET A 80 -20.35 -0.83 16.02
N ARG A 81 -21.56 -0.32 15.78
CA ARG A 81 -21.96 0.21 14.47
C ARG A 81 -21.08 1.39 14.08
N THR A 82 -20.83 2.30 15.01
CA THR A 82 -19.98 3.47 14.81
C THR A 82 -18.56 3.04 14.48
N TYR A 83 -18.02 2.06 15.22
CA TYR A 83 -16.70 1.52 14.96
C TYR A 83 -16.59 0.90 13.56
N ARG A 84 -17.54 0.04 13.19
CA ARG A 84 -17.55 -0.62 11.87
C ARG A 84 -17.71 0.40 10.75
N GLN A 85 -18.56 1.43 10.93
CA GLN A 85 -18.71 2.48 9.93
C GLN A 85 -17.42 3.29 9.78
N ALA A 86 -16.76 3.60 10.89
CA ALA A 86 -15.47 4.28 10.86
C ALA A 86 -14.41 3.48 10.10
N LEU A 87 -14.40 2.14 10.23
CA LEU A 87 -13.53 1.27 9.46
C LEU A 87 -13.83 1.33 7.95
N ARG A 88 -15.10 1.33 7.58
CA ARG A 88 -15.50 1.43 6.16
C ARG A 88 -15.09 2.76 5.56
N ASP A 89 -15.20 3.83 6.35
CA ASP A 89 -14.90 5.20 5.89
C ASP A 89 -13.41 5.54 6.00
N LEU A 90 -12.62 4.69 6.64
CA LEU A 90 -11.20 4.97 6.91
C LEU A 90 -10.40 5.35 5.66
N PRO A 91 -10.53 4.65 4.52
CA PRO A 91 -9.78 5.04 3.33
C PRO A 91 -10.10 6.45 2.85
N ASP A 92 -11.37 6.85 2.93
CA ASP A 92 -11.82 8.18 2.49
C ASP A 92 -11.33 9.29 3.44
N ASN A 93 -11.11 8.95 4.71
CA ASN A 93 -10.69 9.88 5.74
C ASN A 93 -9.18 9.85 5.99
N THR A 94 -8.43 9.06 5.23
CA THR A 94 -6.99 8.91 5.39
C THR A 94 -6.27 9.62 4.26
N SER A 95 -5.48 10.63 4.59
CA SER A 95 -4.65 11.33 3.61
C SER A 95 -3.29 10.65 3.44
N ASP A 96 -2.74 10.09 4.52
CA ASP A 96 -1.46 9.38 4.51
C ASP A 96 -1.69 7.91 4.90
N PRO A 97 -1.65 6.98 3.94
CA PRO A 97 -1.93 5.57 4.23
C PRO A 97 -0.87 4.90 5.10
N ALA A 98 0.32 5.49 5.22
CA ALA A 98 1.36 4.98 6.11
C ALA A 98 1.07 5.30 7.58
N ASN A 99 0.24 6.32 7.84
CA ASN A 99 -0.08 6.80 9.18
C ASN A 99 -1.60 7.00 9.35
N PRO A 100 -2.42 5.96 9.18
CA PRO A 100 -3.86 6.08 9.36
C PRO A 100 -4.21 6.19 10.84
N THR A 101 -5.34 6.84 11.12
CA THR A 101 -5.89 6.88 12.48
C THR A 101 -6.94 5.78 12.62
N TRP A 102 -6.56 4.68 13.24
CA TRP A 102 -7.45 3.53 13.40
C TRP A 102 -8.52 3.79 14.44
N PRO A 103 -9.80 3.45 14.13
CA PRO A 103 -10.85 3.49 15.16
C PRO A 103 -10.53 2.52 16.30
N VAL A 104 -10.99 2.85 17.50
CA VAL A 104 -10.80 2.01 18.68
C VAL A 104 -12.00 1.10 18.84
N LYS A 105 -11.76 -0.22 18.89
CA LYS A 105 -12.82 -1.20 19.06
C LYS A 105 -13.49 -1.02 20.44
N PRO A 106 -14.83 -0.92 20.48
CA PRO A 106 -15.53 -0.84 21.77
C PRO A 106 -15.41 -2.13 22.57
N SER A 107 -15.47 -1.99 23.87
CA SER A 107 -15.38 -3.13 24.80
C SER A 107 -16.64 -3.99 24.76
#